data_595ff0bdf33662670778fffceb89c7ba
#
_entry.id   595ff0bdf33662670778fffceb89c7ba
#
_cell.length_a   1.000
_cell.length_b   1.000
_cell.length_c   1.000
_cell.angle_alpha   90.00
_cell.angle_beta   90.00
_cell.angle_gamma   90.00
#
_symmetry.space_group_name_H-M   'P 1'
#
loop_
_entity.id
_entity.type
_entity.pdbx_description
1 polymer ?
#
loop_
_entity_poly.entity_id
_entity_poly.type
_entity_poly.pdbx_seq_one_letter_code
_entity_poly.pdbx_strand_id
1 'polypeptide(L)'
;MSCDEGEYVDPKFIREMADKYGGDSNIYRVRVLGEFPTQSDDVLLPLHLVEDAIKRDVEAAPTTPVVWGLDVARFGADRSALCKRQGNVMIEPIKTWQNKDLMEMAGIILAEHDAVPYQMRPQAIYVDAIGLGAGLADRLRELDLPAVAISVSETASLKDRFNRLRDELFWSA
;
A
#
# COMPACT_ATOMS: atom_id res chain seq x y z
N MET A 1 19.99 11.65 -29.40
CA MET A 1 21.24 12.44 -29.28
C MET A 1 21.14 13.17 -27.95
N SER A 2 21.99 12.82 -27.00
CA SER A 2 22.07 13.46 -25.70
C SER A 2 22.67 14.87 -25.81
N CYS A 3 22.29 15.79 -24.91
CA CYS A 3 22.96 17.08 -24.83
C CYS A 3 24.46 16.96 -24.49
N ASP A 4 24.88 15.90 -23.83
CA ASP A 4 26.27 15.60 -23.52
C ASP A 4 27.09 15.25 -24.79
N GLU A 5 26.42 14.85 -25.88
CA GLU A 5 27.04 14.50 -27.17
C GLU A 5 26.89 15.62 -28.20
N GLY A 6 26.17 16.67 -27.84
CA GLY A 6 25.86 17.78 -28.76
C GLY A 6 26.91 18.89 -28.73
N GLU A 7 27.56 19.15 -29.85
CA GLU A 7 28.57 20.19 -30.05
C GLU A 7 28.07 21.62 -29.79
N TYR A 8 26.75 21.79 -29.58
CA TYR A 8 26.04 23.08 -29.49
C TYR A 8 25.33 23.35 -28.17
N VAL A 9 25.46 22.49 -27.16
CA VAL A 9 24.80 22.67 -25.86
C VAL A 9 25.77 23.32 -24.87
N ASP A 10 25.33 24.43 -24.27
CA ASP A 10 26.12 25.14 -23.27
C ASP A 10 26.33 24.24 -22.02
N PRO A 11 27.59 23.92 -21.66
CA PRO A 11 27.89 23.12 -20.45
C PRO A 11 27.33 23.75 -19.17
N LYS A 12 27.01 25.04 -19.18
CA LYS A 12 26.34 25.73 -18.07
C LYS A 12 24.92 25.25 -17.90
N PHE A 13 24.17 25.07 -19.00
CA PHE A 13 22.81 24.53 -18.96
C PHE A 13 22.76 23.13 -18.33
N ILE A 14 23.68 22.25 -18.71
CA ILE A 14 23.76 20.87 -18.17
C ILE A 14 23.95 20.92 -16.65
N ARG A 15 24.88 21.76 -16.16
CA ARG A 15 25.15 21.93 -14.73
C ARG A 15 23.96 22.50 -13.98
N GLU A 16 23.34 23.55 -14.51
CA GLU A 16 22.16 24.17 -13.90
C GLU A 16 20.98 23.17 -13.79
N MET A 17 20.80 22.32 -14.81
CA MET A 17 19.79 21.27 -14.77
C MET A 17 20.09 20.20 -13.73
N ALA A 18 21.35 19.77 -13.61
CA ALA A 18 21.78 18.81 -12.60
C ALA A 18 21.64 19.37 -11.18
N ASP A 19 22.05 20.64 -10.97
CA ASP A 19 21.99 21.30 -9.67
C ASP A 19 20.53 21.55 -9.21
N LYS A 20 19.66 21.88 -10.16
CA LYS A 20 18.27 22.24 -9.85
C LYS A 20 17.36 21.04 -9.67
N TYR A 21 17.53 20.00 -10.47
CA TYR A 21 16.59 18.86 -10.54
C TYR A 21 17.22 17.53 -10.13
N GLY A 22 18.54 17.47 -9.99
CA GLY A 22 19.29 16.25 -9.77
C GLY A 22 19.61 15.51 -11.08
N GLY A 23 20.83 14.96 -11.19
CA GLY A 23 21.29 14.26 -12.40
C GLY A 23 20.50 12.98 -12.72
N ASP A 24 19.82 12.38 -11.73
CA ASP A 24 19.03 11.16 -11.89
C ASP A 24 17.54 11.45 -12.10
N SER A 25 17.11 12.72 -12.12
CA SER A 25 15.70 13.08 -12.27
C SER A 25 15.16 12.81 -13.68
N ASN A 26 13.87 12.54 -13.79
CA ASN A 26 13.20 12.42 -15.10
C ASN A 26 13.34 13.68 -15.94
N ILE A 27 13.36 14.86 -15.30
CA ILE A 27 13.55 16.14 -16.00
C ILE A 27 14.94 16.19 -16.63
N TYR A 28 15.99 15.77 -15.91
CA TYR A 28 17.35 15.71 -16.45
C TYR A 28 17.45 14.69 -17.59
N ARG A 29 16.87 13.47 -17.40
CA ARG A 29 16.82 12.43 -18.42
C ARG A 29 16.21 12.94 -19.72
N VAL A 30 15.04 13.59 -19.65
CA VAL A 30 14.33 14.08 -20.84
C VAL A 30 15.04 15.24 -21.48
N ARG A 31 15.46 16.24 -20.69
CA ARG A 31 15.97 17.53 -21.21
C ARG A 31 17.46 17.54 -21.52
N VAL A 32 18.24 16.70 -20.86
CA VAL A 32 19.70 16.64 -21.01
C VAL A 32 20.11 15.38 -21.76
N LEU A 33 19.65 14.20 -21.33
CA LEU A 33 20.03 12.94 -21.95
C LEU A 33 19.21 12.61 -23.20
N GLY A 34 18.05 13.24 -23.41
CA GLY A 34 17.14 12.94 -24.53
C GLY A 34 16.51 11.55 -24.41
N GLU A 35 16.44 11.01 -23.20
CA GLU A 35 15.88 9.71 -22.89
C GLU A 35 14.42 9.83 -22.44
N PHE A 36 13.65 8.74 -22.59
CA PHE A 36 12.32 8.69 -22.01
C PHE A 36 12.41 8.67 -20.47
N PRO A 37 11.44 9.29 -19.77
CA PRO A 37 11.36 9.21 -18.32
C PRO A 37 11.21 7.74 -17.89
N THR A 38 11.87 7.37 -16.82
CA THR A 38 11.78 6.00 -16.28
C THR A 38 10.39 5.70 -15.69
N GLN A 39 9.67 6.75 -15.33
CA GLN A 39 8.28 6.70 -14.86
C GLN A 39 7.64 8.08 -14.95
N SER A 40 6.31 8.15 -14.84
CA SER A 40 5.58 9.42 -14.80
C SER A 40 5.95 10.22 -13.55
N ASP A 41 6.10 11.54 -13.66
CA ASP A 41 6.36 12.43 -12.53
C ASP A 41 5.18 12.48 -11.52
N ASP A 42 4.00 11.97 -11.93
CA ASP A 42 2.78 11.93 -11.13
C ASP A 42 2.64 10.61 -10.33
N VAL A 43 3.67 9.77 -10.27
CA VAL A 43 3.62 8.49 -9.53
C VAL A 43 3.88 8.74 -8.05
N LEU A 44 2.91 8.39 -7.20
CA LEU A 44 3.01 8.52 -5.75
C LEU A 44 4.09 7.60 -5.16
N LEU A 45 4.20 6.37 -5.68
CA LEU A 45 5.19 5.37 -5.25
C LEU A 45 6.06 4.97 -6.45
N PRO A 46 7.22 5.59 -6.64
CA PRO A 46 8.18 5.21 -7.67
C PRO A 46 8.60 3.74 -7.57
N LEU A 47 8.76 3.07 -8.71
CA LEU A 47 9.08 1.64 -8.76
C LEU A 47 10.35 1.30 -7.97
N HIS A 48 11.38 2.14 -8.02
CA HIS A 48 12.63 1.91 -7.26
C HIS A 48 12.39 1.85 -5.75
N LEU A 49 11.46 2.65 -5.18
CA LEU A 49 11.12 2.58 -3.76
C LEU A 49 10.46 1.25 -3.40
N VAL A 50 9.61 0.72 -4.31
CA VAL A 50 9.00 -0.61 -4.13
C VAL A 50 10.05 -1.71 -4.20
N GLU A 51 10.97 -1.65 -5.18
CA GLU A 51 12.06 -2.61 -5.32
C GLU A 51 13.02 -2.58 -4.12
N ASP A 52 13.34 -1.40 -3.61
CA ASP A 52 14.18 -1.23 -2.43
C ASP A 52 13.48 -1.73 -1.15
N ALA A 53 12.17 -1.53 -1.04
CA ALA A 53 11.38 -2.06 0.06
C ALA A 53 11.35 -3.60 0.06
N ILE A 54 11.22 -4.22 -1.13
CA ILE A 54 11.24 -5.69 -1.28
C ILE A 54 12.61 -6.28 -0.91
N LYS A 55 13.70 -5.61 -1.27
CA LYS A 55 15.08 -6.08 -1.01
C LYS A 55 15.53 -5.86 0.43
N ARG A 56 14.85 -4.96 1.15
CA ARG A 56 15.24 -4.56 2.50
C ARG A 56 14.83 -5.64 3.50
N ASP A 57 15.80 -6.15 4.25
CA ASP A 57 15.56 -7.03 5.38
C ASP A 57 15.18 -6.18 6.60
N VAL A 58 13.91 -6.20 6.98
CA VAL A 58 13.37 -5.40 8.09
C VAL A 58 12.63 -6.32 9.05
N GLU A 59 13.04 -6.27 10.30
CA GLU A 59 12.33 -6.95 11.38
C GLU A 59 11.42 -5.97 12.13
N ALA A 60 10.22 -6.43 12.44
CA ALA A 60 9.32 -5.66 13.28
C ALA A 60 9.79 -5.72 14.75
N ALA A 61 9.72 -4.58 15.45
CA ALA A 61 9.98 -4.58 16.89
C ALA A 61 8.95 -5.48 17.61
N PRO A 62 9.35 -6.35 18.55
CA PRO A 62 8.46 -7.30 19.22
C PRO A 62 7.26 -6.65 19.93
N THR A 63 7.40 -5.38 20.33
CA THR A 63 6.35 -4.61 20.99
C THR A 63 5.35 -3.96 20.02
N THR A 64 5.63 -3.99 18.72
CA THR A 64 4.74 -3.42 17.71
C THR A 64 3.51 -4.32 17.55
N PRO A 65 2.30 -3.76 17.60
CA PRO A 65 1.09 -4.56 17.48
C PRO A 65 0.96 -5.18 16.09
N VAL A 66 0.43 -6.40 16.06
CA VAL A 66 0.00 -7.05 14.82
C VAL A 66 -1.35 -6.48 14.43
N VAL A 67 -1.53 -6.15 13.16
CA VAL A 67 -2.80 -5.72 12.57
C VAL A 67 -3.05 -6.48 11.28
N TRP A 68 -4.33 -6.73 10.99
CA TRP A 68 -4.75 -7.39 9.75
C TRP A 68 -5.57 -6.41 8.90
N GLY A 69 -5.38 -6.46 7.59
CA GLY A 69 -6.20 -5.76 6.60
C GLY A 69 -6.97 -6.78 5.76
N LEU A 70 -8.27 -6.62 5.66
CA LEU A 70 -9.16 -7.52 4.93
C LEU A 70 -9.95 -6.73 3.87
N ASP A 71 -9.72 -7.07 2.64
CA ASP A 71 -10.50 -6.64 1.48
C ASP A 71 -11.46 -7.75 1.07
N VAL A 72 -12.75 -7.45 0.92
CA VAL A 72 -13.81 -8.44 0.72
C VAL A 72 -14.39 -8.29 -0.67
N ALA A 73 -14.13 -9.27 -1.51
CA ALA A 73 -14.72 -9.34 -2.84
C ALA A 73 -16.10 -9.99 -2.82
N ARG A 74 -16.95 -9.56 -3.79
CA ARG A 74 -18.20 -10.25 -4.11
C ARG A 74 -17.91 -11.53 -4.92
N PHE A 75 -18.96 -12.34 -5.11
CA PHE A 75 -18.92 -13.44 -6.07
C PHE A 75 -18.52 -12.95 -7.47
N GLY A 76 -17.62 -13.65 -8.12
CA GLY A 76 -17.15 -13.32 -9.46
C GLY A 76 -15.66 -13.52 -9.67
N ALA A 77 -15.09 -12.68 -10.54
CA ALA A 77 -13.66 -12.75 -10.86
C ALA A 77 -12.75 -12.22 -9.75
N ASP A 78 -13.27 -11.37 -8.88
CA ASP A 78 -12.50 -10.74 -7.80
C ASP A 78 -12.22 -11.72 -6.65
N ARG A 79 -11.18 -11.41 -5.88
CA ARG A 79 -10.74 -12.22 -4.75
C ARG A 79 -10.76 -11.40 -3.47
N SER A 80 -11.25 -11.99 -2.39
CA SER A 80 -11.00 -11.45 -1.06
C SER A 80 -9.54 -11.65 -0.70
N ALA A 81 -8.94 -10.68 -0.01
CA ALA A 81 -7.53 -10.68 0.35
C ALA A 81 -7.32 -10.34 1.81
N LEU A 82 -6.44 -11.09 2.49
CA LEU A 82 -6.01 -10.85 3.86
C LEU A 82 -4.51 -10.56 3.88
N CYS A 83 -4.17 -9.37 4.39
CA CYS A 83 -2.80 -8.96 4.68
C CYS A 83 -2.58 -8.94 6.19
N LYS A 84 -1.52 -9.58 6.67
CA LYS A 84 -1.12 -9.55 8.08
C LYS A 84 0.21 -8.80 8.20
N ARG A 85 0.26 -7.77 9.05
CA ARG A 85 1.45 -6.97 9.23
C ARG A 85 1.73 -6.69 10.71
N GLN A 86 3.00 -6.46 11.02
CA GLN A 86 3.48 -5.94 12.30
C GLN A 86 4.33 -4.71 12.01
N GLY A 87 3.86 -3.53 12.40
CA GLY A 87 4.46 -2.27 11.96
C GLY A 87 4.47 -2.15 10.43
N ASN A 88 5.64 -1.92 9.84
CA ASN A 88 5.84 -1.80 8.39
C ASN A 88 6.28 -3.11 7.72
N VAL A 89 6.15 -4.25 8.41
CA VAL A 89 6.56 -5.56 7.91
C VAL A 89 5.35 -6.44 7.67
N MET A 90 5.22 -7.00 6.46
CA MET A 90 4.29 -8.10 6.21
C MET A 90 4.87 -9.39 6.82
N ILE A 91 4.15 -9.99 7.76
CA ILE A 91 4.63 -11.16 8.51
C ILE A 91 4.41 -12.50 7.79
N GLU A 92 3.58 -12.49 6.76
CA GLU A 92 3.37 -13.63 5.85
C GLU A 92 2.87 -13.12 4.49
N PRO A 93 2.93 -13.93 3.41
CA PRO A 93 2.35 -13.57 2.11
C PRO A 93 0.85 -13.30 2.21
N ILE A 94 0.35 -12.39 1.37
CA ILE A 94 -1.09 -12.10 1.28
C ILE A 94 -1.84 -13.36 0.90
N LYS A 95 -2.84 -13.72 1.71
CA LYS A 95 -3.76 -14.83 1.43
C LYS A 95 -4.95 -14.33 0.62
N THR A 96 -5.37 -15.12 -0.36
CA THR A 96 -6.52 -14.74 -1.22
C THR A 96 -7.50 -15.90 -1.36
N TRP A 97 -8.79 -15.57 -1.42
CA TRP A 97 -9.87 -16.53 -1.63
C TRP A 97 -10.85 -16.00 -2.67
N GLN A 98 -11.39 -16.90 -3.49
CA GLN A 98 -12.36 -16.57 -4.52
C GLN A 98 -13.69 -17.31 -4.27
N ASN A 99 -14.79 -16.70 -4.71
CA ASN A 99 -16.13 -17.31 -4.63
C ASN A 99 -16.52 -17.75 -3.21
N LYS A 100 -16.19 -16.93 -2.22
CA LYS A 100 -16.60 -17.14 -0.83
C LYS A 100 -17.75 -16.23 -0.46
N ASP A 101 -18.76 -16.79 0.19
CA ASP A 101 -19.81 -15.98 0.81
C ASP A 101 -19.32 -15.34 2.12
N LEU A 102 -20.15 -14.44 2.67
CA LEU A 102 -19.83 -13.70 3.87
C LEU A 102 -19.60 -14.62 5.08
N MET A 103 -20.41 -15.68 5.21
CA MET A 103 -20.33 -16.61 6.35
C MET A 103 -19.11 -17.53 6.22
N GLU A 104 -18.80 -17.98 5.00
CA GLU A 104 -17.57 -18.72 4.70
C GLU A 104 -16.33 -17.86 5.01
N MET A 105 -16.33 -16.59 4.59
CA MET A 105 -15.23 -15.67 4.89
C MET A 105 -15.08 -15.43 6.39
N ALA A 106 -16.18 -15.24 7.11
CA ALA A 106 -16.11 -15.11 8.57
C ALA A 106 -15.49 -16.36 9.24
N GLY A 107 -15.87 -17.55 8.78
CA GLY A 107 -15.28 -18.81 9.26
C GLY A 107 -13.80 -18.94 8.94
N ILE A 108 -13.38 -18.54 7.74
CA ILE A 108 -11.96 -18.52 7.33
C ILE A 108 -11.15 -17.56 8.21
N ILE A 109 -11.63 -16.35 8.44
CA ILE A 109 -10.91 -15.37 9.26
C ILE A 109 -10.83 -15.81 10.73
N LEU A 110 -11.89 -16.43 11.26
CA LEU A 110 -11.87 -17.04 12.59
C LEU A 110 -10.80 -18.15 12.68
N ALA A 111 -10.77 -19.06 11.70
CA ALA A 111 -9.77 -20.12 11.65
C ALA A 111 -8.33 -19.58 11.55
N GLU A 112 -8.11 -18.52 10.74
CA GLU A 112 -6.83 -17.82 10.66
C GLU A 112 -6.43 -17.19 12.00
N HIS A 113 -7.39 -16.61 12.74
CA HIS A 113 -7.16 -16.04 14.05
C HIS A 113 -6.80 -17.07 15.10
N ASP A 114 -7.49 -18.22 15.10
CA ASP A 114 -7.27 -19.28 16.08
C ASP A 114 -5.99 -20.07 15.80
N ALA A 115 -5.53 -20.07 14.55
CA ALA A 115 -4.29 -20.75 14.16
C ALA A 115 -3.02 -20.01 14.61
N VAL A 116 -3.10 -18.71 14.96
CA VAL A 116 -1.92 -17.96 15.39
C VAL A 116 -1.76 -17.99 16.92
N PRO A 117 -0.51 -18.00 17.44
CA PRO A 117 -0.24 -17.88 18.87
C PRO A 117 -0.86 -16.60 19.45
N TYR A 118 -1.24 -16.63 20.71
CA TYR A 118 -1.90 -15.51 21.38
C TYR A 118 -1.15 -14.17 21.22
N GLN A 119 0.18 -14.20 21.30
CA GLN A 119 1.04 -13.02 21.15
C GLN A 119 1.04 -12.42 19.73
N MET A 120 0.67 -13.23 18.73
CA MET A 120 0.60 -12.84 17.33
C MET A 120 -0.84 -12.58 16.86
N ARG A 121 -1.81 -12.66 17.76
CA ARG A 121 -3.19 -12.31 17.44
C ARG A 121 -3.30 -10.82 17.12
N PRO A 122 -4.11 -10.44 16.13
CA PRO A 122 -4.22 -9.05 15.72
C PRO A 122 -4.88 -8.21 16.83
N GLN A 123 -4.32 -7.02 17.07
CA GLN A 123 -4.96 -5.99 17.88
C GLN A 123 -6.22 -5.43 17.19
N ALA A 124 -6.21 -5.40 15.86
CA ALA A 124 -7.34 -4.99 15.04
C ALA A 124 -7.33 -5.71 13.69
N ILE A 125 -8.52 -6.02 13.18
CA ILE A 125 -8.77 -6.51 11.82
C ILE A 125 -9.54 -5.41 11.08
N TYR A 126 -8.83 -4.64 10.25
CA TYR A 126 -9.43 -3.58 9.46
C TYR A 126 -10.10 -4.15 8.22
N VAL A 127 -11.40 -3.96 8.09
CA VAL A 127 -12.19 -4.48 6.97
C VAL A 127 -12.66 -3.30 6.13
N ASP A 128 -12.39 -3.34 4.82
CA ASP A 128 -12.96 -2.34 3.91
C ASP A 128 -14.49 -2.50 3.91
N ALA A 129 -15.17 -1.49 4.44
CA ALA A 129 -16.63 -1.50 4.64
C ALA A 129 -17.43 -1.24 3.36
N ILE A 130 -16.76 -1.03 2.21
CA ILE A 130 -17.47 -0.82 0.95
C ILE A 130 -18.15 -2.12 0.51
N GLY A 131 -19.46 -2.07 0.31
CA GLY A 131 -20.24 -3.22 -0.14
C GLY A 131 -20.48 -4.28 0.94
N LEU A 132 -19.93 -5.48 0.80
CA LEU A 132 -20.13 -6.61 1.74
C LEU A 132 -19.31 -6.51 3.02
N GLY A 133 -18.28 -5.69 3.02
CA GLY A 133 -17.32 -5.65 4.13
C GLY A 133 -17.91 -5.18 5.45
N ALA A 134 -18.90 -4.28 5.43
CA ALA A 134 -19.58 -3.84 6.65
C ALA A 134 -20.26 -5.03 7.36
N GLY A 135 -21.01 -5.85 6.61
CA GLY A 135 -21.66 -7.03 7.15
C GLY A 135 -20.68 -8.09 7.66
N LEU A 136 -19.53 -8.23 6.97
CA LEU A 136 -18.47 -9.12 7.46
C LEU A 136 -17.85 -8.59 8.75
N ALA A 137 -17.57 -7.29 8.86
CA ALA A 137 -17.03 -6.70 10.08
C ALA A 137 -17.96 -6.91 11.28
N ASP A 138 -19.29 -6.77 11.08
CA ASP A 138 -20.29 -7.04 12.12
C ASP A 138 -20.26 -8.52 12.53
N ARG A 139 -20.23 -9.42 11.56
CA ARG A 139 -20.17 -10.86 11.85
C ARG A 139 -18.88 -11.26 12.58
N LEU A 140 -17.74 -10.67 12.23
CA LEU A 140 -16.48 -10.92 12.94
C LEU A 140 -16.53 -10.44 14.40
N ARG A 141 -17.19 -9.30 14.66
CA ARG A 141 -17.42 -8.81 16.05
C ARG A 141 -18.33 -9.75 16.86
N GLU A 142 -19.38 -10.30 16.24
CA GLU A 142 -20.23 -11.32 16.87
C GLU A 142 -19.44 -12.60 17.24
N LEU A 143 -18.33 -12.87 16.55
CA LEU A 143 -17.39 -13.95 16.84
C LEU A 143 -16.26 -13.54 17.80
N ASP A 144 -16.40 -12.42 18.51
CA ASP A 144 -15.42 -11.86 19.45
C ASP A 144 -14.05 -11.52 18.80
N LEU A 145 -14.02 -11.28 17.48
CA LEU A 145 -12.83 -10.82 16.79
C LEU A 145 -12.73 -9.28 16.79
N PRO A 146 -11.51 -8.69 16.89
CA PRO A 146 -11.31 -7.25 16.98
C PRO A 146 -11.49 -6.55 15.61
N ALA A 147 -12.64 -6.74 14.97
CA ALA A 147 -12.91 -6.20 13.64
C ALA A 147 -13.33 -4.73 13.68
N VAL A 148 -12.71 -3.93 12.80
CA VAL A 148 -12.97 -2.51 12.62
C VAL A 148 -13.33 -2.26 11.16
N ALA A 149 -14.56 -1.80 10.92
CA ALA A 149 -14.99 -1.40 9.58
C ALA A 149 -14.36 -0.06 9.21
N ILE A 150 -13.72 0.03 8.04
CA ILE A 150 -13.10 1.25 7.52
C ILE A 150 -13.78 1.61 6.21
N SER A 151 -14.31 2.82 6.11
CA SER A 151 -14.80 3.38 4.86
C SER A 151 -13.74 4.30 4.27
N VAL A 152 -13.02 3.83 3.27
CA VAL A 152 -11.97 4.63 2.60
C VAL A 152 -12.53 5.82 1.82
N SER A 153 -13.85 5.90 1.64
CA SER A 153 -14.55 7.04 1.04
C SER A 153 -14.89 8.15 2.03
N GLU A 154 -14.69 7.93 3.34
CA GLU A 154 -14.88 8.95 4.36
C GLU A 154 -13.94 10.14 4.18
N THR A 155 -14.33 11.24 4.83
CA THR A 155 -13.48 12.44 4.85
C THR A 155 -12.15 12.14 5.55
N ALA A 156 -11.05 12.61 4.97
CA ALA A 156 -9.73 12.49 5.55
C ALA A 156 -9.64 13.14 6.94
N SER A 157 -8.73 12.64 7.79
CA SER A 157 -8.43 13.25 9.10
C SER A 157 -7.75 14.60 8.91
N LEU A 158 -6.84 14.71 7.94
CA LEU A 158 -6.14 15.92 7.55
C LEU A 158 -6.91 16.62 6.40
N LYS A 159 -8.06 17.22 6.73
CA LYS A 159 -8.99 17.84 5.77
C LYS A 159 -8.38 18.95 4.92
N ASP A 160 -7.37 19.65 5.44
CA ASP A 160 -6.67 20.71 4.72
C ASP A 160 -5.72 20.19 3.62
N ARG A 161 -5.41 18.89 3.62
CA ARG A 161 -4.49 18.25 2.68
C ARG A 161 -5.15 17.22 1.78
N PHE A 162 -6.14 16.47 2.29
CA PHE A 162 -6.77 15.37 1.59
C PHE A 162 -8.30 15.46 1.63
N ASN A 163 -8.94 15.08 0.54
CA ASN A 163 -10.41 15.07 0.46
C ASN A 163 -11.00 13.80 1.08
N ARG A 164 -10.35 12.66 0.88
CA ARG A 164 -10.82 11.35 1.31
C ARG A 164 -9.77 10.63 2.13
N LEU A 165 -10.23 9.78 3.03
CA LEU A 165 -9.37 8.94 3.85
C LEU A 165 -8.44 8.07 2.99
N ARG A 166 -8.90 7.57 1.84
CA ARG A 166 -8.07 6.81 0.91
C ARG A 166 -6.81 7.59 0.48
N ASP A 167 -6.97 8.86 0.14
CA ASP A 167 -5.86 9.70 -0.34
C ASP A 167 -4.83 9.90 0.78
N GLU A 168 -5.30 10.11 2.01
CA GLU A 168 -4.46 10.23 3.20
C GLU A 168 -3.72 8.92 3.50
N LEU A 169 -4.40 7.77 3.43
CA LEU A 169 -3.80 6.46 3.68
C LEU A 169 -2.69 6.13 2.67
N PHE A 170 -2.91 6.38 1.38
CA PHE A 170 -1.88 6.18 0.36
C PHE A 170 -0.67 7.09 0.53
N TRP A 171 -0.90 8.32 0.98
CA TRP A 171 0.21 9.26 1.23
C TRP A 171 1.01 8.91 2.47
N SER A 172 0.38 8.29 3.47
CA SER A 172 0.97 7.98 4.77
C SER A 172 1.65 6.60 4.82
N ALA A 173 1.49 5.79 3.76
CA ALA A 173 2.10 4.46 3.65
C ALA A 173 3.56 4.57 3.28
#